data_a1fac1548c59fcd251585a0a8f61d58d
#
_entry.id   a1fac1548c59fcd251585a0a8f61d58d
#
_cell.length_a   1.000
_cell.length_b   1.000
_cell.length_c   1.000
_cell.angle_alpha   90.00
_cell.angle_beta   90.00
_cell.angle_gamma   90.00
#
_symmetry.space_group_name_H-M   'P 1'
#
loop_
_entity.id
_entity.type
_entity.pdbx_description
1 polymer ?
#
loop_
_entity_poly.entity_id
_entity_poly.type
_entity_poly.pdbx_seq_one_letter_code
_entity_poly.pdbx_strand_id
1 'polypeptide(L)'
;MSTIERNKETVRKLYEESLNNRDLALLPDLFAADFTGPLGEKGPAGFRAFVEPLLKAVPDIHYTIKDLVAEDDKVMINWTWQGTQTGPFRNAPATGKWLTNDGMAVFVLKDGKIVSSETLTDRLGFWQGVGLLPANLASLVGPRKDEVDFIDKFIIPAGAIDEFHQRTTISRSFLKTLPGFMADAVYERKDEQGNLICVTIARWANMEAVSKAKEAVQEEYKREGFDPMAMMKRLNIMLDRGLYTPWDGQ
;
A
#
# COMPACT_ATOMS: atom_id res chain seq x y z
N MET A 1 0.86 43.39 -8.70
CA MET A 1 0.58 41.93 -8.73
C MET A 1 -0.83 41.75 -9.27
N SER A 2 -1.01 40.91 -10.29
CA SER A 2 -2.35 40.63 -10.83
C SER A 2 -3.18 39.83 -9.80
N THR A 3 -4.51 39.78 -9.96
CA THR A 3 -5.39 39.00 -9.10
C THR A 3 -5.00 37.51 -9.15
N ILE A 4 -4.69 37.00 -10.35
CA ILE A 4 -4.24 35.62 -10.56
C ILE A 4 -2.97 35.32 -9.75
N GLU A 5 -1.94 36.15 -9.83
CA GLU A 5 -0.70 35.97 -9.08
C GLU A 5 -0.90 36.04 -7.57
N ARG A 6 -1.78 36.95 -7.11
CA ARG A 6 -2.15 37.00 -5.69
C ARG A 6 -2.86 35.73 -5.23
N ASN A 7 -3.75 35.19 -6.04
CA ASN A 7 -4.47 33.94 -5.73
C ASN A 7 -3.52 32.75 -5.67
N LYS A 8 -2.59 32.63 -6.61
CA LYS A 8 -1.53 31.62 -6.58
C LYS A 8 -0.68 31.71 -5.32
N GLU A 9 -0.30 32.94 -4.94
CA GLU A 9 0.51 33.18 -3.75
C GLU A 9 -0.21 32.76 -2.46
N THR A 10 -1.52 33.04 -2.35
CA THR A 10 -2.34 32.58 -1.22
C THR A 10 -2.33 31.04 -1.09
N VAL A 11 -2.50 30.31 -2.21
CA VAL A 11 -2.46 28.84 -2.21
C VAL A 11 -1.05 28.32 -1.94
N ARG A 12 -0.01 28.95 -2.47
CA ARG A 12 1.39 28.60 -2.18
C ARG A 12 1.69 28.73 -0.69
N LYS A 13 1.33 29.84 -0.07
CA LYS A 13 1.49 30.07 1.38
C LYS A 13 0.76 29.04 2.23
N LEU A 14 -0.42 28.59 1.78
CA LEU A 14 -1.13 27.52 2.49
C LEU A 14 -0.26 26.25 2.61
N TYR A 15 0.38 25.82 1.53
CA TYR A 15 1.18 24.58 1.55
C TYR A 15 2.58 24.80 2.14
N GLU A 16 3.30 25.79 1.66
CA GLU A 16 4.71 26.00 1.99
C GLU A 16 4.91 26.61 3.37
N GLU A 17 4.06 27.58 3.77
CA GLU A 17 4.21 28.28 5.06
C GLU A 17 3.32 27.67 6.14
N SER A 18 2.01 27.49 5.88
CA SER A 18 1.09 27.02 6.90
C SER A 18 1.22 25.51 7.16
N LEU A 19 1.03 24.66 6.13
CA LEU A 19 1.00 23.22 6.33
C LEU A 19 2.40 22.63 6.59
N ASN A 20 3.41 23.00 5.82
CA ASN A 20 4.77 22.47 5.98
C ASN A 20 5.41 22.91 7.31
N ASN A 21 5.17 24.16 7.74
CA ASN A 21 5.72 24.65 9.01
C ASN A 21 4.80 24.42 10.21
N ARG A 22 3.63 23.78 10.02
CA ARG A 22 2.60 23.59 11.07
C ARG A 22 2.04 24.91 11.62
N ASP A 23 2.20 26.00 10.92
CA ASP A 23 1.67 27.31 11.34
C ASP A 23 0.20 27.47 10.93
N LEU A 24 -0.67 26.81 11.67
CA LEU A 24 -2.11 26.89 11.45
C LEU A 24 -2.71 28.23 11.93
N ALA A 25 -1.90 29.12 12.55
CA ALA A 25 -2.32 30.46 12.91
C ALA A 25 -2.49 31.37 11.66
N LEU A 26 -1.86 31.01 10.53
CA LEU A 26 -2.02 31.72 9.25
C LEU A 26 -3.39 31.49 8.57
N LEU A 27 -4.13 30.44 8.94
CA LEU A 27 -5.39 30.10 8.25
C LEU A 27 -6.42 31.23 8.20
N PRO A 28 -6.65 32.08 9.25
CA PRO A 28 -7.57 33.21 9.16
C PRO A 28 -7.17 34.28 8.13
N ASP A 29 -5.89 34.36 7.78
CA ASP A 29 -5.40 35.28 6.75
C ASP A 29 -5.59 34.73 5.34
N LEU A 30 -5.54 33.40 5.20
CA LEU A 30 -5.64 32.71 3.92
C LEU A 30 -7.07 32.33 3.54
N PHE A 31 -7.95 32.10 4.52
CA PHE A 31 -9.32 31.66 4.30
C PHE A 31 -10.33 32.73 4.66
N ALA A 32 -11.42 32.79 3.90
CA ALA A 32 -12.56 33.63 4.23
C ALA A 32 -13.34 33.05 5.44
N ALA A 33 -14.03 33.93 6.18
CA ALA A 33 -14.83 33.50 7.34
C ALA A 33 -15.98 32.56 6.95
N ASP A 34 -16.50 32.69 5.74
CA ASP A 34 -17.58 31.89 5.16
C ASP A 34 -17.08 30.72 4.29
N PHE A 35 -15.78 30.43 4.32
CA PHE A 35 -15.21 29.26 3.59
C PHE A 35 -16.04 28.01 3.78
N THR A 36 -16.16 27.23 2.70
CA THR A 36 -16.79 25.92 2.73
C THR A 36 -15.83 24.86 2.15
N GLY A 37 -15.49 23.87 2.97
CA GLY A 37 -14.62 22.76 2.59
C GLY A 37 -15.38 21.61 1.93
N PRO A 38 -14.64 20.57 1.44
CA PRO A 38 -15.19 19.49 0.63
C PRO A 38 -16.18 18.57 1.37
N LEU A 39 -16.15 18.55 2.70
CA LEU A 39 -17.10 17.78 3.54
C LEU A 39 -18.07 18.71 4.30
N GLY A 40 -18.15 19.97 3.91
CA GLY A 40 -19.03 20.98 4.52
C GLY A 40 -18.41 21.71 5.70
N GLU A 41 -17.09 21.60 5.90
CA GLU A 41 -16.34 22.35 6.91
C GLU A 41 -16.53 23.85 6.70
N LYS A 42 -16.63 24.62 7.79
CA LYS A 42 -16.90 26.06 7.74
C LYS A 42 -15.75 26.88 8.32
N GLY A 43 -15.37 27.92 7.57
CA GLY A 43 -14.36 28.90 7.95
C GLY A 43 -12.95 28.31 8.14
N PRO A 44 -11.98 29.14 8.57
CA PRO A 44 -10.61 28.70 8.85
C PRO A 44 -10.52 27.57 9.89
N ALA A 45 -11.39 27.58 10.89
CA ALA A 45 -11.47 26.54 11.92
C ALA A 45 -11.93 25.19 11.34
N GLY A 46 -12.85 25.21 10.37
CA GLY A 46 -13.28 23.99 9.66
C GLY A 46 -12.16 23.39 8.83
N PHE A 47 -11.42 24.20 8.09
CA PHE A 47 -10.24 23.73 7.34
C PHE A 47 -9.18 23.15 8.28
N ARG A 48 -8.93 23.81 9.42
CA ARG A 48 -8.03 23.28 10.46
C ARG A 48 -8.47 21.90 10.94
N ALA A 49 -9.74 21.73 11.29
CA ALA A 49 -10.29 20.45 11.73
C ALA A 49 -10.16 19.34 10.67
N PHE A 50 -10.20 19.69 9.39
CA PHE A 50 -10.01 18.77 8.27
C PHE A 50 -8.56 18.30 8.14
N VAL A 51 -7.55 19.18 8.27
CA VAL A 51 -6.14 18.84 8.03
C VAL A 51 -5.42 18.35 9.29
N GLU A 52 -5.77 18.83 10.46
CA GLU A 52 -5.06 18.58 11.72
C GLU A 52 -4.92 17.09 12.06
N PRO A 53 -5.92 16.21 11.82
CA PRO A 53 -5.76 14.78 12.06
C PRO A 53 -4.61 14.14 11.26
N LEU A 54 -4.43 14.53 10.00
CA LEU A 54 -3.32 14.05 9.18
C LEU A 54 -1.98 14.59 9.68
N LEU A 55 -1.92 15.89 10.01
CA LEU A 55 -0.70 16.53 10.53
C LEU A 55 -0.25 15.91 11.87
N LYS A 56 -1.20 15.45 12.70
CA LYS A 56 -0.91 14.73 13.95
C LYS A 56 -0.45 13.30 13.68
N ALA A 57 -1.04 12.63 12.71
CA ALA A 57 -0.69 11.26 12.38
C ALA A 57 0.67 11.14 11.67
N VAL A 58 1.07 12.17 10.93
CA VAL A 58 2.32 12.26 10.17
C VAL A 58 3.03 13.57 10.58
N PRO A 59 3.72 13.61 11.74
CA PRO A 59 4.26 14.86 12.29
C PRO A 59 5.36 15.49 11.42
N ASP A 60 6.06 14.69 10.62
CA ASP A 60 7.11 15.10 9.68
C ASP A 60 6.61 15.24 8.23
N ILE A 61 5.27 15.28 8.02
CA ILE A 61 4.69 15.43 6.67
C ILE A 61 5.25 16.68 5.98
N HIS A 62 5.66 16.53 4.75
CA HIS A 62 6.12 17.62 3.91
C HIS A 62 5.44 17.56 2.55
N TYR A 63 4.76 18.65 2.19
CA TYR A 63 4.11 18.83 0.89
C TYR A 63 5.07 19.43 -0.12
N THR A 64 5.15 18.84 -1.28
CA THR A 64 5.86 19.39 -2.45
C THR A 64 4.84 19.71 -3.53
N ILE A 65 4.78 20.97 -3.94
CA ILE A 65 3.93 21.42 -5.05
C ILE A 65 4.58 20.96 -6.35
N LYS A 66 3.85 20.17 -7.13
CA LYS A 66 4.28 19.72 -8.47
C LYS A 66 3.86 20.74 -9.54
N ASP A 67 2.57 21.11 -9.51
CA ASP A 67 1.98 22.07 -10.43
C ASP A 67 1.06 23.01 -9.69
N LEU A 68 1.02 24.27 -10.13
CA LEU A 68 0.10 25.28 -9.64
C LEU A 68 -0.33 26.17 -10.82
N VAL A 69 -1.58 26.03 -11.20
CA VAL A 69 -2.20 26.79 -12.31
C VAL A 69 -3.39 27.59 -11.80
N ALA A 70 -3.67 28.72 -12.43
CA ALA A 70 -4.81 29.56 -12.05
C ALA A 70 -5.45 30.19 -13.27
N GLU A 71 -6.77 30.29 -13.23
CA GLU A 71 -7.63 30.98 -14.18
C GLU A 71 -8.78 31.65 -13.42
N ASP A 72 -9.03 32.89 -13.71
CA ASP A 72 -10.03 33.72 -13.04
C ASP A 72 -9.89 33.70 -11.49
N ASP A 73 -10.89 33.20 -10.81
CA ASP A 73 -10.96 33.07 -9.35
C ASP A 73 -10.49 31.67 -8.83
N LYS A 74 -10.05 30.77 -9.72
CA LYS A 74 -9.68 29.41 -9.37
C LYS A 74 -8.18 29.19 -9.42
N VAL A 75 -7.69 28.44 -8.44
CA VAL A 75 -6.33 27.94 -8.41
C VAL A 75 -6.37 26.42 -8.25
N MET A 76 -5.76 25.70 -9.20
CA MET A 76 -5.56 24.28 -9.11
C MET A 76 -4.12 23.98 -8.70
N ILE A 77 -3.96 23.05 -7.79
CA ILE A 77 -2.66 22.58 -7.33
C ILE A 77 -2.59 21.05 -7.40
N ASN A 78 -1.47 20.56 -7.87
CA ASN A 78 -1.07 19.14 -7.80
C ASN A 78 0.12 19.04 -6.84
N TRP A 79 0.06 18.12 -5.90
CA TRP A 79 1.06 17.97 -4.85
C TRP A 79 1.34 16.50 -4.52
N THR A 80 2.53 16.26 -3.99
CA THR A 80 2.90 15.05 -3.25
C THR A 80 3.21 15.44 -1.82
N TRP A 81 2.84 14.62 -0.85
CA TRP A 81 3.42 14.70 0.46
C TRP A 81 4.16 13.41 0.83
N GLN A 82 5.13 13.55 1.71
CA GLN A 82 5.90 12.45 2.29
C GLN A 82 6.00 12.65 3.80
N GLY A 83 6.14 11.52 4.54
CA GLY A 83 6.34 11.56 5.98
C GLY A 83 6.10 10.21 6.65
N THR A 84 6.43 10.13 7.94
CA THR A 84 6.33 8.91 8.76
C THR A 84 5.02 8.90 9.55
N GLN A 85 4.19 7.88 9.33
CA GLN A 85 2.93 7.73 10.06
C GLN A 85 3.20 7.17 11.48
N THR A 86 3.38 8.06 12.45
CA THR A 86 3.64 7.72 13.85
C THR A 86 2.39 7.81 14.75
N GLY A 87 1.31 8.41 14.25
CA GLY A 87 0.03 8.51 14.94
C GLY A 87 -1.10 7.78 14.21
N PRO A 88 -2.22 7.50 14.89
CA PRO A 88 -3.38 6.90 14.24
C PRO A 88 -4.03 7.90 13.29
N PHE A 89 -4.52 7.41 12.13
CA PHE A 89 -5.28 8.22 11.18
C PHE A 89 -6.50 7.47 10.69
N ARG A 90 -7.70 8.01 10.94
CA ARG A 90 -8.98 7.33 10.68
C ARG A 90 -8.99 5.95 11.32
N ASN A 91 -9.11 4.88 10.52
CA ASN A 91 -9.13 3.48 10.99
C ASN A 91 -7.74 2.81 10.96
N ALA A 92 -6.69 3.53 10.55
CA ALA A 92 -5.32 3.02 10.56
C ALA A 92 -4.68 3.27 11.92
N PRO A 93 -4.16 2.25 12.63
CA PRO A 93 -3.28 2.45 13.77
C PRO A 93 -1.96 3.08 13.32
N ALA A 94 -1.16 3.58 14.25
CA ALA A 94 0.19 4.02 13.98
C ALA A 94 1.04 2.83 13.44
N THR A 95 1.69 3.01 12.29
CA THR A 95 2.45 1.94 11.64
C THR A 95 3.97 2.16 11.67
N GLY A 96 4.41 3.39 11.94
CA GLY A 96 5.81 3.80 11.85
C GLY A 96 6.37 3.81 10.42
N LYS A 97 5.53 3.63 9.41
CA LYS A 97 5.96 3.56 8.02
C LYS A 97 6.16 4.95 7.43
N TRP A 98 7.20 5.08 6.61
CA TRP A 98 7.37 6.19 5.68
C TRP A 98 6.37 6.06 4.54
N LEU A 99 5.61 7.10 4.29
CA LEU A 99 4.56 7.14 3.28
C LEU A 99 4.85 8.24 2.26
N THR A 100 4.40 7.99 1.05
CA THR A 100 4.25 8.99 -0.02
C THR A 100 2.81 8.95 -0.49
N ASN A 101 2.19 10.11 -0.70
CA ASN A 101 0.82 10.19 -1.21
C ASN A 101 0.64 11.39 -2.12
N ASP A 102 -0.09 11.19 -3.20
CA ASP A 102 -0.38 12.22 -4.19
C ASP A 102 -1.79 12.77 -4.02
N GLY A 103 -1.98 14.01 -4.44
CA GLY A 103 -3.29 14.62 -4.48
C GLY A 103 -3.33 15.90 -5.29
N MET A 104 -4.54 16.36 -5.52
CA MET A 104 -4.82 17.62 -6.16
C MET A 104 -5.97 18.34 -5.46
N ALA A 105 -5.96 19.65 -5.54
CA ALA A 105 -7.04 20.46 -5.02
C ALA A 105 -7.36 21.62 -5.97
N VAL A 106 -8.62 22.01 -6.01
CA VAL A 106 -9.10 23.23 -6.65
C VAL A 106 -9.59 24.16 -5.55
N PHE A 107 -9.08 25.37 -5.53
CA PHE A 107 -9.48 26.43 -4.62
C PHE A 107 -10.20 27.53 -5.41
N VAL A 108 -11.31 28.03 -4.88
CA VAL A 108 -11.94 29.26 -5.36
C VAL A 108 -11.58 30.40 -4.40
N LEU A 109 -11.12 31.49 -4.94
CA LEU A 109 -10.68 32.65 -4.13
C LEU A 109 -11.50 33.88 -4.46
N LYS A 110 -11.79 34.65 -3.43
CA LYS A 110 -12.39 35.98 -3.53
C LYS A 110 -11.57 36.95 -2.68
N ASP A 111 -11.22 38.12 -3.26
CA ASP A 111 -10.41 39.14 -2.60
C ASP A 111 -9.08 38.62 -2.02
N GLY A 112 -8.52 37.58 -2.64
CA GLY A 112 -7.27 36.96 -2.21
C GLY A 112 -7.42 35.97 -1.07
N LYS A 113 -8.63 35.62 -0.64
CA LYS A 113 -8.92 34.58 0.37
C LYS A 113 -9.65 33.40 -0.24
N ILE A 114 -9.36 32.23 0.26
CA ILE A 114 -9.98 30.96 -0.15
C ILE A 114 -11.41 30.93 0.40
N VAL A 115 -12.41 30.78 -0.49
CA VAL A 115 -13.84 30.71 -0.14
C VAL A 115 -14.39 29.29 -0.27
N SER A 116 -13.78 28.44 -1.12
CA SER A 116 -14.11 27.01 -1.19
C SER A 116 -12.93 26.18 -1.68
N SER A 117 -12.97 24.89 -1.42
CA SER A 117 -12.00 23.95 -1.95
C SER A 117 -12.63 22.58 -2.23
N GLU A 118 -12.10 21.92 -3.27
CA GLU A 118 -12.32 20.51 -3.55
C GLU A 118 -10.96 19.81 -3.54
N THR A 119 -10.89 18.62 -2.94
CA THR A 119 -9.62 17.90 -2.78
C THR A 119 -9.80 16.43 -3.15
N LEU A 120 -8.94 15.93 -4.02
CA LEU A 120 -8.79 14.51 -4.33
C LEU A 120 -7.43 14.03 -3.84
N THR A 121 -7.41 12.88 -3.19
CA THR A 121 -6.18 12.25 -2.70
C THR A 121 -6.14 10.79 -3.13
N ASP A 122 -4.97 10.24 -3.32
CA ASP A 122 -4.80 8.79 -3.56
C ASP A 122 -5.08 8.01 -2.26
N ARG A 123 -6.37 7.75 -2.01
CA ARG A 123 -6.80 6.98 -0.84
C ARG A 123 -6.36 5.53 -0.91
N LEU A 124 -6.34 4.94 -2.12
CA LEU A 124 -5.93 3.56 -2.31
C LEU A 124 -4.46 3.40 -1.96
N GLY A 125 -3.58 4.22 -2.55
CA GLY A 125 -2.15 4.21 -2.25
C GLY A 125 -1.86 4.45 -0.76
N PHE A 126 -2.62 5.34 -0.11
CA PHE A 126 -2.51 5.52 1.34
C PHE A 126 -2.79 4.23 2.13
N TRP A 127 -3.94 3.55 1.87
CA TRP A 127 -4.30 2.32 2.58
C TRP A 127 -3.35 1.16 2.29
N GLN A 128 -2.80 1.08 1.08
CA GLN A 128 -1.74 0.14 0.73
C GLN A 128 -0.42 0.47 1.44
N GLY A 129 -0.05 1.74 1.47
CA GLY A 129 1.15 2.22 2.14
C GLY A 129 1.17 1.90 3.64
N VAL A 130 0.08 2.14 4.36
CA VAL A 130 -0.04 1.76 5.78
C VAL A 130 -0.17 0.25 5.99
N GLY A 131 -0.49 -0.52 4.94
CA GLY A 131 -0.60 -1.98 4.98
C GLY A 131 -1.97 -2.51 5.40
N LEU A 132 -3.02 -1.69 5.33
CA LEU A 132 -4.41 -2.12 5.56
C LEU A 132 -5.04 -2.72 4.31
N LEU A 133 -4.51 -2.42 3.13
CA LEU A 133 -4.86 -3.06 1.88
C LEU A 133 -3.61 -3.70 1.25
N PRO A 134 -3.73 -4.87 0.62
CA PRO A 134 -2.63 -5.47 -0.10
C PRO A 134 -2.30 -4.66 -1.36
N ALA A 135 -1.04 -4.69 -1.80
CA ALA A 135 -0.63 -4.07 -3.06
C ALA A 135 -1.38 -4.68 -4.27
N ASN A 136 -1.61 -6.00 -4.24
CA ASN A 136 -2.44 -6.69 -5.21
C ASN A 136 -3.87 -6.84 -4.68
N LEU A 137 -4.80 -6.03 -5.17
CA LEU A 137 -6.21 -6.07 -4.77
C LEU A 137 -6.93 -7.35 -5.22
N ALA A 138 -6.41 -8.09 -6.21
CA ALA A 138 -6.99 -9.37 -6.60
C ALA A 138 -6.97 -10.39 -5.46
N SER A 139 -6.04 -10.25 -4.50
CA SER A 139 -6.01 -11.08 -3.30
C SER A 139 -7.21 -10.90 -2.36
N LEU A 140 -7.99 -9.83 -2.53
CA LEU A 140 -9.22 -9.57 -1.73
C LEU A 140 -10.46 -10.27 -2.28
N VAL A 141 -10.42 -10.74 -3.52
CA VAL A 141 -11.50 -11.53 -4.10
C VAL A 141 -11.22 -13.01 -3.88
N GLY A 142 -12.26 -13.77 -3.58
CA GLY A 142 -12.16 -15.23 -3.49
C GLY A 142 -11.72 -15.85 -4.82
N PRO A 143 -11.30 -17.13 -4.80
CA PRO A 143 -10.85 -17.83 -6.00
C PRO A 143 -11.93 -17.82 -7.09
N ARG A 144 -11.50 -17.55 -8.33
CA ARG A 144 -12.37 -17.65 -9.51
C ARG A 144 -12.40 -19.09 -9.97
N LYS A 145 -13.43 -19.44 -10.76
CA LYS A 145 -13.64 -20.82 -11.23
C LYS A 145 -12.40 -21.45 -11.90
N ASP A 146 -11.60 -20.66 -12.57
CA ASP A 146 -10.41 -21.12 -13.30
C ASP A 146 -9.10 -21.08 -12.46
N GLU A 147 -9.15 -20.46 -11.26
CA GLU A 147 -7.99 -20.34 -10.40
C GLU A 147 -7.61 -21.71 -9.79
N VAL A 148 -6.33 -21.90 -9.62
CA VAL A 148 -5.76 -23.14 -9.09
C VAL A 148 -4.83 -22.82 -7.93
N ASP A 149 -5.04 -23.45 -6.81
CA ASP A 149 -4.15 -23.40 -5.66
C ASP A 149 -3.15 -24.59 -5.71
N PHE A 150 -1.87 -24.26 -5.77
CA PHE A 150 -0.79 -25.22 -5.59
C PHE A 150 -0.44 -25.26 -4.10
N ILE A 151 -0.75 -26.36 -3.44
CA ILE A 151 -0.61 -26.49 -1.99
C ILE A 151 0.45 -27.54 -1.67
N ASP A 152 1.45 -27.10 -0.89
CA ASP A 152 2.47 -27.98 -0.31
C ASP A 152 2.31 -28.01 1.21
N LYS A 153 2.36 -29.19 1.78
CA LYS A 153 2.48 -29.41 3.22
C LYS A 153 3.80 -30.11 3.50
N PHE A 154 4.63 -29.43 4.28
CA PHE A 154 5.93 -29.94 4.70
C PHE A 154 5.90 -30.35 6.17
N ILE A 155 6.60 -31.43 6.51
CA ILE A 155 6.97 -31.75 7.88
C ILE A 155 8.50 -31.70 7.96
N ILE A 156 9.00 -30.72 8.72
CA ILE A 156 10.40 -30.31 8.75
C ILE A 156 10.97 -30.62 10.14
N PRO A 157 11.99 -31.50 10.26
CA PRO A 157 12.67 -31.72 11.53
C PRO A 157 13.24 -30.44 12.13
N ALA A 158 13.26 -30.34 13.46
CA ALA A 158 13.68 -29.12 14.18
C ALA A 158 15.05 -28.58 13.73
N GLY A 159 16.02 -29.47 13.44
CA GLY A 159 17.35 -29.06 12.98
C GLY A 159 17.43 -28.61 11.52
N ALA A 160 16.34 -28.71 10.74
CA ALA A 160 16.28 -28.35 9.32
C ALA A 160 15.50 -27.05 9.06
N ILE A 161 14.93 -26.44 10.10
CA ILE A 161 13.98 -25.30 9.98
C ILE A 161 14.65 -24.10 9.31
N ASP A 162 15.83 -23.71 9.77
CA ASP A 162 16.50 -22.49 9.28
C ASP A 162 16.86 -22.61 7.79
N GLU A 163 17.41 -23.75 7.37
CA GLU A 163 17.75 -24.00 5.97
C GLU A 163 16.49 -24.05 5.09
N PHE A 164 15.43 -24.68 5.58
CA PHE A 164 14.14 -24.71 4.90
C PHE A 164 13.57 -23.30 4.71
N HIS A 165 13.57 -22.44 5.75
CA HIS A 165 13.08 -21.08 5.67
C HIS A 165 13.88 -20.24 4.68
N GLN A 166 15.21 -20.32 4.70
CA GLN A 166 16.07 -19.61 3.74
C GLN A 166 15.70 -19.99 2.30
N ARG A 167 15.61 -21.29 2.01
CA ARG A 167 15.30 -21.76 0.66
C ARG A 167 13.87 -21.41 0.24
N THR A 168 12.90 -21.57 1.12
CA THR A 168 11.49 -21.22 0.86
C THR A 168 11.35 -19.74 0.54
N THR A 169 12.06 -18.86 1.24
CA THR A 169 12.06 -17.41 0.97
C THR A 169 12.55 -17.11 -0.44
N ILE A 170 13.66 -17.71 -0.88
CA ILE A 170 14.21 -17.56 -2.23
C ILE A 170 13.19 -18.03 -3.27
N SER A 171 12.67 -19.25 -3.12
CA SER A 171 11.73 -19.86 -4.06
C SER A 171 10.45 -19.04 -4.19
N ARG A 172 9.88 -18.57 -3.08
CA ARG A 172 8.67 -17.71 -3.09
C ARG A 172 8.91 -16.36 -3.74
N SER A 173 10.09 -15.76 -3.53
CA SER A 173 10.43 -14.49 -4.19
C SER A 173 10.47 -14.66 -5.70
N PHE A 174 11.00 -15.77 -6.21
CA PHE A 174 10.99 -16.07 -7.63
C PHE A 174 9.57 -16.32 -8.17
N LEU A 175 8.76 -17.15 -7.48
CA LEU A 175 7.37 -17.43 -7.90
C LEU A 175 6.55 -16.16 -8.12
N LYS A 176 6.74 -15.14 -7.27
CA LYS A 176 6.02 -13.84 -7.36
C LYS A 176 6.32 -13.07 -8.64
N THR A 177 7.41 -13.37 -9.33
CA THR A 177 7.77 -12.72 -10.58
C THR A 177 7.15 -13.38 -11.82
N LEU A 178 6.57 -14.57 -11.66
CA LEU A 178 6.10 -15.36 -12.78
C LEU A 178 4.70 -14.93 -13.27
N PRO A 179 4.47 -14.94 -14.58
CA PRO A 179 3.16 -14.62 -15.15
C PRO A 179 2.05 -15.55 -14.64
N GLY A 180 0.91 -14.96 -14.28
CA GLY A 180 -0.24 -15.73 -13.77
C GLY A 180 -0.18 -16.07 -12.29
N PHE A 181 0.90 -15.68 -11.57
CA PHE A 181 0.92 -15.72 -10.11
C PHE A 181 -0.06 -14.68 -9.54
N MET A 182 -0.94 -15.10 -8.63
CA MET A 182 -2.00 -14.27 -8.07
C MET A 182 -1.74 -13.89 -6.61
N ALA A 183 -1.47 -14.89 -5.79
CA ALA A 183 -1.27 -14.71 -4.35
C ALA A 183 -0.52 -15.90 -3.75
N ASP A 184 0.05 -15.70 -2.56
CA ASP A 184 0.60 -16.79 -1.76
C ASP A 184 0.26 -16.63 -0.27
N ALA A 185 0.22 -17.76 0.43
CA ALA A 185 0.10 -17.79 1.88
C ALA A 185 1.02 -18.89 2.45
N VAL A 186 1.49 -18.68 3.69
CA VAL A 186 2.25 -19.67 4.45
C VAL A 186 1.68 -19.75 5.85
N TYR A 187 1.45 -20.96 6.30
CA TYR A 187 0.97 -21.26 7.65
C TYR A 187 1.92 -22.21 8.32
N GLU A 188 2.25 -21.97 9.59
CA GLU A 188 3.19 -22.76 10.33
C GLU A 188 2.66 -23.11 11.72
N ARG A 189 2.96 -24.32 12.16
CA ARG A 189 2.80 -24.74 13.54
C ARG A 189 3.87 -25.79 13.91
N LYS A 190 4.19 -25.90 15.19
CA LYS A 190 5.01 -27.02 15.68
C LYS A 190 4.12 -28.19 16.10
N ASP A 191 4.60 -29.41 15.87
CA ASP A 191 4.01 -30.61 16.45
C ASP A 191 4.58 -30.88 17.86
N GLU A 192 4.10 -31.96 18.49
CA GLU A 192 4.53 -32.37 19.85
C GLU A 192 6.00 -32.82 19.91
N GLN A 193 6.57 -33.19 18.77
CA GLN A 193 7.97 -33.62 18.63
C GLN A 193 8.90 -32.45 18.31
N GLY A 194 8.37 -31.21 18.17
CA GLY A 194 9.11 -30.02 17.83
C GLY A 194 9.41 -29.86 16.33
N ASN A 195 8.87 -30.73 15.46
CA ASN A 195 8.95 -30.54 14.02
C ASN A 195 8.09 -29.33 13.59
N LEU A 196 8.54 -28.61 12.57
CA LEU A 196 7.73 -27.57 11.93
C LEU A 196 6.82 -28.20 10.88
N ILE A 197 5.52 -28.00 11.01
CA ILE A 197 4.54 -28.28 9.96
C ILE A 197 4.27 -26.97 9.24
N CYS A 198 4.68 -26.89 7.97
CA CYS A 198 4.54 -25.70 7.13
C CYS A 198 3.61 -26.02 5.96
N VAL A 199 2.58 -25.19 5.77
CA VAL A 199 1.69 -25.27 4.61
C VAL A 199 1.90 -24.04 3.77
N THR A 200 2.29 -24.22 2.51
CA THR A 200 2.40 -23.12 1.54
C THR A 200 1.31 -23.23 0.50
N ILE A 201 0.69 -22.12 0.16
CA ILE A 201 -0.34 -22.02 -0.87
C ILE A 201 0.15 -21.01 -1.90
N ALA A 202 0.21 -21.42 -3.16
CA ALA A 202 0.48 -20.51 -4.28
C ALA A 202 -0.72 -20.54 -5.24
N ARG A 203 -1.41 -19.40 -5.36
CA ARG A 203 -2.58 -19.25 -6.23
C ARG A 203 -2.18 -18.78 -7.60
N TRP A 204 -2.71 -19.44 -8.62
CA TRP A 204 -2.46 -19.18 -10.03
C TRP A 204 -3.74 -18.88 -10.78
N ALA A 205 -3.65 -18.05 -11.79
CA ALA A 205 -4.79 -17.63 -12.61
C ALA A 205 -5.50 -18.81 -13.31
N ASN A 206 -4.79 -19.88 -13.65
CA ASN A 206 -5.30 -21.08 -14.29
C ASN A 206 -4.22 -22.17 -14.38
N MET A 207 -4.58 -23.35 -14.88
CA MET A 207 -3.66 -24.50 -15.08
C MET A 207 -2.53 -24.22 -16.07
N GLU A 208 -2.74 -23.38 -17.09
CA GLU A 208 -1.68 -23.01 -18.03
C GLU A 208 -0.57 -22.22 -17.34
N ALA A 209 -0.95 -21.26 -16.46
CA ALA A 209 0.00 -20.52 -15.64
C ALA A 209 0.82 -21.44 -14.72
N VAL A 210 0.18 -22.44 -14.11
CA VAL A 210 0.89 -23.47 -13.30
C VAL A 210 1.91 -24.24 -14.12
N SER A 211 1.54 -24.66 -15.35
CA SER A 211 2.45 -25.42 -16.21
C SER A 211 3.68 -24.59 -16.62
N LYS A 212 3.47 -23.34 -17.04
CA LYS A 212 4.57 -22.42 -17.36
C LYS A 212 5.46 -22.11 -16.15
N ALA A 213 4.85 -21.96 -14.98
CA ALA A 213 5.60 -21.74 -13.74
C ALA A 213 6.48 -22.95 -13.37
N LYS A 214 5.99 -24.19 -13.54
CA LYS A 214 6.80 -25.40 -13.33
C LYS A 214 8.05 -25.43 -14.22
N GLU A 215 7.91 -25.12 -15.49
CA GLU A 215 9.01 -25.04 -16.43
C GLU A 215 10.04 -23.99 -16.00
N ALA A 216 9.58 -22.76 -15.71
CA ALA A 216 10.44 -21.68 -15.26
C ALA A 216 11.18 -21.99 -13.95
N VAL A 217 10.50 -22.62 -12.99
CA VAL A 217 11.12 -23.03 -11.71
C VAL A 217 12.17 -24.11 -11.94
N GLN A 218 11.93 -25.06 -12.84
CA GLN A 218 12.92 -26.09 -13.16
C GLN A 218 14.16 -25.50 -13.82
N GLU A 219 14.00 -24.54 -14.73
CA GLU A 219 15.12 -23.82 -15.36
C GLU A 219 15.92 -23.02 -14.33
N GLU A 220 15.23 -22.33 -13.41
CA GLU A 220 15.87 -21.57 -12.35
C GLU A 220 16.70 -22.49 -11.42
N TYR A 221 16.14 -23.63 -11.01
CA TYR A 221 16.86 -24.62 -10.20
C TYR A 221 18.11 -25.17 -10.91
N LYS A 222 18.03 -25.41 -12.23
CA LYS A 222 19.19 -25.80 -13.03
C LYS A 222 20.25 -24.70 -13.06
N ARG A 223 19.82 -23.45 -13.22
CA ARG A 223 20.71 -22.28 -13.25
C ARG A 223 21.43 -22.09 -11.90
N GLU A 224 20.73 -22.32 -10.79
CA GLU A 224 21.28 -22.23 -9.44
C GLU A 224 22.10 -23.46 -9.03
N GLY A 225 22.05 -24.56 -9.78
CA GLY A 225 22.62 -25.83 -9.38
C GLY A 225 21.93 -26.44 -8.15
N PHE A 226 20.65 -26.11 -7.95
CA PHE A 226 19.88 -26.55 -6.79
C PHE A 226 18.98 -27.74 -7.11
N ASP A 227 19.06 -28.75 -6.26
CA ASP A 227 18.18 -29.93 -6.31
C ASP A 227 17.29 -29.99 -5.06
N PRO A 228 16.00 -29.64 -5.20
CA PRO A 228 15.07 -29.65 -4.06
C PRO A 228 14.83 -31.04 -3.50
N MET A 229 14.86 -32.08 -4.34
CA MET A 229 14.64 -33.45 -3.88
C MET A 229 15.83 -33.96 -3.06
N ALA A 230 17.05 -33.65 -3.50
CA ALA A 230 18.26 -33.97 -2.75
C ALA A 230 18.29 -33.22 -1.40
N MET A 231 17.91 -31.97 -1.36
CA MET A 231 17.79 -31.17 -0.13
C MET A 231 16.78 -31.83 0.83
N MET A 232 15.55 -32.09 0.38
CA MET A 232 14.51 -32.69 1.21
C MET A 232 14.92 -34.08 1.75
N LYS A 233 15.54 -34.88 0.92
CA LYS A 233 16.06 -36.18 1.35
C LYS A 233 17.15 -36.07 2.41
N ARG A 234 18.10 -35.17 2.22
CA ARG A 234 19.22 -34.93 3.16
C ARG A 234 18.71 -34.42 4.52
N LEU A 235 17.71 -33.53 4.50
CA LEU A 235 17.12 -32.92 5.70
C LEU A 235 15.99 -33.75 6.32
N ASN A 236 15.65 -34.87 5.73
CA ASN A 236 14.53 -35.75 6.15
C ASN A 236 13.19 -34.97 6.20
N ILE A 237 12.96 -34.10 5.22
CA ILE A 237 11.73 -33.34 5.08
C ILE A 237 10.71 -34.17 4.31
N MET A 238 9.51 -34.30 4.88
CA MET A 238 8.39 -34.97 4.19
C MET A 238 7.56 -33.89 3.48
N LEU A 239 7.13 -34.19 2.25
CA LEU A 239 6.30 -33.28 1.42
C LEU A 239 5.04 -34.03 0.95
N ASP A 240 3.90 -33.42 1.21
CA ASP A 240 2.62 -33.73 0.57
C ASP A 240 2.24 -32.54 -0.32
N ARG A 241 1.98 -32.81 -1.61
CA ARG A 241 1.82 -31.79 -2.66
C ARG A 241 0.60 -32.08 -3.51
N GLY A 242 -0.22 -31.04 -3.74
CA GLY A 242 -1.39 -31.16 -4.58
C GLY A 242 -1.77 -29.86 -5.31
N LEU A 243 -2.57 -30.06 -6.37
CA LEU A 243 -3.29 -29.01 -7.06
C LEU A 243 -4.74 -29.07 -6.59
N TYR A 244 -5.26 -27.95 -6.18
CA TYR A 244 -6.62 -27.82 -5.65
C TYR A 244 -7.37 -26.78 -6.45
N THR A 245 -8.65 -27.04 -6.70
CA THR A 245 -9.58 -26.08 -7.29
C THR A 245 -10.61 -25.69 -6.24
N PRO A 246 -11.16 -24.48 -6.32
CA PRO A 246 -12.21 -24.07 -5.42
C PRO A 246 -13.40 -25.02 -5.48
N TRP A 247 -13.92 -25.40 -4.31
CA TRP A 247 -15.17 -26.14 -4.23
C TRP A 247 -16.33 -25.14 -4.21
N ASP A 248 -17.25 -25.23 -5.18
CA ASP A 248 -18.39 -24.36 -5.37
C ASP A 248 -19.65 -24.75 -4.56
N GLY A 249 -19.54 -25.78 -3.76
CA GLY A 249 -20.62 -26.18 -2.84
C GLY A 249 -21.82 -26.88 -3.50
N GLN A 250 -21.71 -27.36 -4.78
CA GLN A 250 -22.75 -28.16 -5.43
C GLN A 250 -22.59 -29.64 -5.12
#